data_6fced9b413f32a67e13a8f9d75590973
#
_entry.id   6fced9b413f32a67e13a8f9d75590973
#
_cell.length_a   1.000
_cell.length_b   1.000
_cell.length_c   1.000
_cell.angle_alpha   90.00
_cell.angle_beta   90.00
_cell.angle_gamma   90.00
#
_symmetry.space_group_name_H-M   'P 1'
#
loop_
_entity.id
_entity.type
_entity.pdbx_description
1 polymer ?
#
loop_
_entity_poly.entity_id
_entity_poly.type
_entity_poly.pdbx_seq_one_letter_code
_entity_poly.pdbx_strand_id
1 'polypeptide(L)'
;NGIEIHHSKDYSLFEEFIRIYNATMDKDNATDYYYFKEDFYKSIYADLYDNYEMFYAVFEGKIIAMSIMIFANNQMHYHLSGSLIEYRNLAPSNLLLYKAALWGCEQGFKTFHLGGGVGSGEDNLYKFKAAFNRNSEYQFSIAKHIFDQEKYDILVNERANRDMHFNKESSFFPLYRS
;
A
#
# COMPACT_ATOMS: atom_id res chain seq x y z
N ASN A 1 -14.11 11.28 -19.79
CA ASN A 1 -14.95 10.14 -19.36
C ASN A 1 -15.86 10.49 -18.16
N GLY A 2 -15.95 11.79 -17.73
CA GLY A 2 -16.82 12.21 -16.66
C GLY A 2 -16.35 11.81 -15.23
N ILE A 3 -15.13 11.33 -15.08
CA ILE A 3 -14.55 11.05 -13.75
C ILE A 3 -13.94 12.34 -13.21
N GLU A 4 -14.29 12.67 -11.97
CA GLU A 4 -13.68 13.75 -11.19
C GLU A 4 -12.76 13.16 -10.13
N ILE A 5 -11.59 13.79 -9.91
CA ILE A 5 -10.66 13.39 -8.87
C ILE A 5 -10.63 14.46 -7.79
N HIS A 6 -10.88 14.03 -6.58
CA HIS A 6 -10.85 14.84 -5.37
C HIS A 6 -9.80 14.30 -4.40
N HIS A 7 -9.43 15.11 -3.42
CA HIS A 7 -8.60 14.68 -2.30
C HIS A 7 -9.04 15.34 -0.99
N SER A 8 -8.84 14.67 0.12
CA SER A 8 -9.21 15.16 1.45
C SER A 8 -8.57 14.34 2.56
N LYS A 9 -8.47 14.94 3.74
CA LYS A 9 -8.11 14.26 5.00
C LYS A 9 -9.33 13.99 5.90
N ASP A 10 -10.54 14.11 5.37
CA ASP A 10 -11.76 13.90 6.16
C ASP A 10 -11.82 12.44 6.65
N TYR A 11 -11.94 12.29 7.98
CA TYR A 11 -12.00 10.97 8.63
C TYR A 11 -13.16 10.12 8.13
N SER A 12 -14.29 10.73 7.79
CA SER A 12 -15.47 10.02 7.30
C SER A 12 -15.22 9.21 6.01
N LEU A 13 -14.20 9.60 5.21
CA LEU A 13 -13.83 8.88 3.99
C LEU A 13 -13.18 7.52 4.25
N PHE A 14 -12.69 7.25 5.46
CA PHE A 14 -12.09 5.94 5.76
C PHE A 14 -13.12 4.81 5.69
N GLU A 15 -14.37 5.03 6.06
CA GLU A 15 -15.42 4.01 5.94
C GLU A 15 -15.58 3.56 4.48
N GLU A 16 -15.72 4.52 3.57
CA GLU A 16 -15.83 4.21 2.14
C GLU A 16 -14.54 3.63 1.55
N PHE A 17 -13.38 4.13 2.02
CA PHE A 17 -12.09 3.57 1.65
C PHE A 17 -11.99 2.08 2.02
N ILE A 18 -12.30 1.71 3.26
CA ILE A 18 -12.27 0.33 3.74
C ILE A 18 -13.16 -0.55 2.89
N ARG A 19 -14.36 -0.10 2.59
CA ARG A 19 -15.32 -0.83 1.74
C ARG A 19 -14.74 -1.14 0.35
N ILE A 20 -14.19 -0.13 -0.33
CA ILE A 20 -13.63 -0.26 -1.68
C ILE A 20 -12.33 -1.06 -1.66
N TYR A 21 -11.48 -0.84 -0.65
CA TYR A 21 -10.23 -1.56 -0.48
C TYR A 21 -10.46 -3.05 -0.25
N ASN A 22 -11.35 -3.42 0.69
CA ASN A 22 -11.65 -4.81 0.97
C ASN A 22 -12.26 -5.51 -0.25
N ALA A 23 -13.18 -4.86 -0.99
CA ALA A 23 -13.71 -5.41 -2.24
C ALA A 23 -12.60 -5.66 -3.30
N THR A 24 -11.55 -4.85 -3.29
CA THR A 24 -10.37 -5.08 -4.16
C THR A 24 -9.55 -6.28 -3.67
N MET A 25 -9.33 -6.40 -2.36
CA MET A 25 -8.62 -7.53 -1.76
C MET A 25 -9.36 -8.86 -1.98
N ASP A 26 -10.69 -8.87 -1.84
CA ASP A 26 -11.53 -10.03 -2.12
C ASP A 26 -11.41 -10.49 -3.58
N LYS A 27 -11.49 -9.55 -4.52
CA LYS A 27 -11.31 -9.80 -5.95
C LYS A 27 -9.95 -10.41 -6.27
N ASP A 28 -8.90 -9.94 -5.60
CA ASP A 28 -7.52 -10.36 -5.84
C ASP A 28 -7.13 -11.61 -5.03
N ASN A 29 -8.07 -12.20 -4.26
CA ASN A 29 -7.86 -13.34 -3.36
C ASN A 29 -6.67 -13.10 -2.40
N ALA A 30 -6.61 -11.89 -1.84
CA ALA A 30 -5.56 -11.50 -0.93
C ALA A 30 -5.62 -12.30 0.38
N THR A 31 -4.47 -12.54 1.00
CA THR A 31 -4.40 -13.18 2.32
C THR A 31 -4.88 -12.23 3.42
N ASP A 32 -5.23 -12.78 4.59
CA ASP A 32 -5.70 -12.02 5.76
C ASP A 32 -4.75 -10.89 6.19
N TYR A 33 -3.49 -10.99 5.84
CA TYR A 33 -2.46 -9.97 6.10
C TYR A 33 -2.83 -8.59 5.51
N TYR A 34 -3.58 -8.55 4.42
CA TYR A 34 -3.97 -7.32 3.73
C TYR A 34 -5.28 -6.72 4.24
N TYR A 35 -5.99 -7.36 5.19
CA TYR A 35 -7.21 -6.83 5.77
C TYR A 35 -6.90 -6.12 7.09
N PHE A 36 -6.83 -4.80 7.02
CA PHE A 36 -6.49 -3.98 8.18
C PHE A 36 -7.72 -3.71 9.05
N LYS A 37 -7.50 -3.71 10.37
CA LYS A 37 -8.53 -3.36 11.36
C LYS A 37 -8.72 -1.84 11.43
N GLU A 38 -9.86 -1.43 11.98
CA GLU A 38 -10.21 0.00 12.14
C GLU A 38 -9.11 0.82 12.83
N ASP A 39 -8.45 0.25 13.85
CA ASP A 39 -7.37 0.92 14.60
C ASP A 39 -6.17 1.29 13.71
N PHE A 40 -5.91 0.53 12.65
CA PHE A 40 -4.88 0.89 11.67
C PHE A 40 -5.22 2.21 10.96
N TYR A 41 -6.46 2.38 10.54
CA TYR A 41 -6.91 3.60 9.85
C TYR A 41 -7.03 4.78 10.81
N LYS A 42 -7.43 4.53 12.07
CA LYS A 42 -7.41 5.54 13.12
C LYS A 42 -6.00 6.06 13.38
N SER A 43 -4.98 5.17 13.38
CA SER A 43 -3.59 5.58 13.56
C SER A 43 -3.06 6.40 12.38
N ILE A 44 -3.46 6.09 11.14
CA ILE A 44 -3.13 6.96 10.00
C ILE A 44 -3.68 8.37 10.24
N TYR A 45 -4.95 8.48 10.62
CA TYR A 45 -5.56 9.78 10.90
C TYR A 45 -4.90 10.53 12.07
N ALA A 46 -4.67 9.85 13.19
CA ALA A 46 -4.20 10.49 14.41
C ALA A 46 -2.69 10.77 14.39
N ASP A 47 -1.89 9.79 13.91
CA ASP A 47 -0.43 9.82 14.05
C ASP A 47 0.27 10.35 12.79
N LEU A 48 -0.40 10.31 11.62
CA LEU A 48 0.14 10.72 10.33
C LEU A 48 -0.65 11.86 9.68
N TYR A 49 -1.42 12.64 10.45
CA TYR A 49 -2.32 13.67 9.90
C TYR A 49 -1.64 14.63 8.91
N ASP A 50 -0.41 15.02 9.18
CA ASP A 50 0.38 15.92 8.31
C ASP A 50 1.13 15.15 7.19
N ASN A 51 1.06 13.82 7.19
CA ASN A 51 1.87 12.95 6.34
C ASN A 51 1.03 12.02 5.44
N TYR A 52 -0.28 12.22 5.35
CA TYR A 52 -1.12 11.48 4.41
C TYR A 52 -2.11 12.39 3.68
N GLU A 53 -2.62 11.89 2.55
CA GLU A 53 -3.74 12.48 1.81
C GLU A 53 -4.52 11.34 1.15
N MET A 54 -5.85 11.38 1.22
CA MET A 54 -6.72 10.45 0.49
C MET A 54 -7.13 11.06 -0.83
N PHE A 55 -6.92 10.33 -1.92
CA PHE A 55 -7.43 10.66 -3.25
C PHE A 55 -8.59 9.74 -3.59
N TYR A 56 -9.62 10.28 -4.23
CA TYR A 56 -10.77 9.49 -4.66
C TYR A 56 -11.32 9.96 -6.00
N ALA A 57 -11.77 8.98 -6.78
CA ALA A 57 -12.37 9.17 -8.08
C ALA A 57 -13.89 9.08 -7.96
N VAL A 58 -14.59 10.10 -8.43
CA VAL A 58 -16.05 10.17 -8.45
C VAL A 58 -16.56 10.06 -9.89
N PHE A 59 -17.54 9.21 -10.11
CA PHE A 59 -18.26 9.09 -11.37
C PHE A 59 -19.75 9.00 -11.08
N GLU A 60 -20.55 9.87 -11.71
CA GLU A 60 -22.02 9.96 -11.52
C GLU A 60 -22.40 10.05 -10.03
N GLY A 61 -21.66 10.85 -9.26
CA GLY A 61 -21.91 11.07 -7.83
C GLY A 61 -21.47 9.92 -6.89
N LYS A 62 -20.86 8.85 -7.42
CA LYS A 62 -20.38 7.69 -6.65
C LYS A 62 -18.86 7.64 -6.62
N ILE A 63 -18.28 7.35 -5.45
CA ILE A 63 -16.85 7.06 -5.33
C ILE A 63 -16.59 5.66 -5.92
N ILE A 64 -15.68 5.58 -6.92
CA ILE A 64 -15.40 4.34 -7.66
C ILE A 64 -13.97 3.84 -7.51
N ALA A 65 -13.06 4.67 -7.01
CA ALA A 65 -11.69 4.28 -6.64
C ALA A 65 -11.17 5.23 -5.57
N MET A 66 -10.32 4.72 -4.69
CA MET A 66 -9.69 5.49 -3.63
C MET A 66 -8.26 5.04 -3.41
N SER A 67 -7.42 5.96 -2.93
CA SER A 67 -6.03 5.66 -2.55
C SER A 67 -5.59 6.53 -1.39
N ILE A 68 -4.78 5.96 -0.51
CA ILE A 68 -4.06 6.67 0.54
C ILE A 68 -2.63 6.90 0.06
N MET A 69 -2.22 8.17 -0.01
CA MET A 69 -0.83 8.58 -0.21
C MET A 69 -0.22 8.87 1.16
N ILE A 70 0.99 8.39 1.39
CA ILE A 70 1.78 8.74 2.57
C ILE A 70 3.02 9.48 2.11
N PHE A 71 3.43 10.52 2.83
CA PHE A 71 4.59 11.32 2.43
C PHE A 71 5.42 11.79 3.61
N ALA A 72 6.73 11.83 3.39
CA ALA A 72 7.72 12.34 4.30
C ALA A 72 8.99 12.76 3.53
N ASN A 73 9.80 13.67 4.06
CA ASN A 73 11.10 14.04 3.51
C ASN A 73 11.08 14.38 2.00
N ASN A 74 10.06 15.10 1.56
CA ASN A 74 9.82 15.47 0.15
C ASN A 74 9.61 14.25 -0.78
N GLN A 75 9.20 13.12 -0.24
CA GLN A 75 8.85 11.92 -0.98
C GLN A 75 7.39 11.55 -0.72
N MET A 76 6.69 11.17 -1.77
CA MET A 76 5.32 10.67 -1.69
C MET A 76 5.28 9.20 -2.09
N HIS A 77 4.47 8.42 -1.42
CA HIS A 77 4.30 6.99 -1.64
C HIS A 77 2.83 6.63 -1.86
N TYR A 78 2.56 5.87 -2.92
CA TYR A 78 1.28 5.20 -3.18
C TYR A 78 1.15 4.00 -2.24
N HIS A 79 0.42 4.18 -1.15
CA HIS A 79 0.42 3.22 -0.04
C HIS A 79 -0.65 2.15 -0.19
N LEU A 80 -1.92 2.51 -0.05
CA LEU A 80 -3.06 1.60 -0.20
C LEU A 80 -4.02 2.12 -1.25
N SER A 81 -4.66 1.21 -1.98
CA SER A 81 -5.59 1.58 -3.04
C SER A 81 -6.63 0.50 -3.28
N GLY A 82 -7.83 0.93 -3.64
CA GLY A 82 -8.90 0.07 -4.11
C GLY A 82 -9.70 0.72 -5.23
N SER A 83 -10.33 -0.12 -6.05
CA SER A 83 -11.24 0.33 -7.10
C SER A 83 -12.35 -0.70 -7.35
N LEU A 84 -13.55 -0.21 -7.64
CA LEU A 84 -14.69 -1.05 -7.93
C LEU A 84 -14.54 -1.69 -9.31
N ILE A 85 -14.70 -3.01 -9.36
CA ILE A 85 -14.44 -3.82 -10.56
C ILE A 85 -15.36 -3.43 -11.72
N GLU A 86 -16.60 -3.05 -11.44
CA GLU A 86 -17.60 -2.66 -12.42
C GLU A 86 -17.23 -1.40 -13.22
N TYR A 87 -16.32 -0.59 -12.69
CA TYR A 87 -15.85 0.66 -13.35
C TYR A 87 -14.43 0.54 -13.94
N ARG A 88 -13.85 -0.66 -13.97
CA ARG A 88 -12.46 -0.87 -14.43
C ARG A 88 -12.20 -0.38 -15.86
N ASN A 89 -13.20 -0.46 -16.74
CA ASN A 89 -13.13 0.00 -18.12
C ASN A 89 -12.96 1.53 -18.26
N LEU A 90 -13.30 2.29 -17.21
CA LEU A 90 -13.08 3.73 -17.13
C LEU A 90 -11.66 4.10 -16.66
N ALA A 91 -10.88 3.10 -16.22
CA ALA A 91 -9.51 3.25 -15.70
C ALA A 91 -9.37 4.32 -14.60
N PRO A 92 -10.22 4.33 -13.56
CA PRO A 92 -10.22 5.39 -12.55
C PRO A 92 -8.89 5.51 -11.79
N SER A 93 -8.22 4.38 -11.50
CA SER A 93 -6.93 4.37 -10.82
C SER A 93 -5.82 5.04 -11.62
N ASN A 94 -5.85 4.96 -12.96
CA ASN A 94 -4.88 5.65 -13.81
C ASN A 94 -5.02 7.18 -13.67
N LEU A 95 -6.25 7.68 -13.77
CA LEU A 95 -6.52 9.11 -13.64
C LEU A 95 -6.22 9.61 -12.22
N LEU A 96 -6.57 8.81 -11.20
CA LEU A 96 -6.30 9.13 -9.80
C LEU A 96 -4.80 9.27 -9.55
N LEU A 97 -3.97 8.29 -9.98
CA LEU A 97 -2.51 8.36 -9.82
C LEU A 97 -1.90 9.54 -10.59
N TYR A 98 -2.37 9.81 -11.81
CA TYR A 98 -1.93 10.97 -12.57
C TYR A 98 -2.21 12.28 -11.83
N LYS A 99 -3.41 12.44 -11.30
CA LYS A 99 -3.80 13.64 -10.53
C LYS A 99 -3.04 13.76 -9.20
N ALA A 100 -2.82 12.63 -8.50
CA ALA A 100 -1.98 12.61 -7.31
C ALA A 100 -0.53 13.03 -7.62
N ALA A 101 0.03 12.59 -8.77
CA ALA A 101 1.36 13.01 -9.19
C ALA A 101 1.44 14.51 -9.46
N LEU A 102 0.44 15.10 -10.13
CA LEU A 102 0.37 16.55 -10.37
C LEU A 102 0.30 17.32 -9.05
N TRP A 103 -0.60 16.91 -8.15
CA TRP A 103 -0.70 17.48 -6.82
C TRP A 103 0.64 17.36 -6.06
N GLY A 104 1.31 16.21 -6.14
CA GLY A 104 2.62 16.03 -5.54
C GLY A 104 3.68 17.02 -6.06
N CYS A 105 3.66 17.32 -7.36
CA CYS A 105 4.52 18.35 -7.95
C CYS A 105 4.18 19.75 -7.39
N GLU A 106 2.90 20.09 -7.26
CA GLU A 106 2.44 21.36 -6.69
C GLU A 106 2.84 21.52 -5.21
N GLN A 107 2.84 20.41 -4.44
CA GLN A 107 3.32 20.37 -3.05
C GLN A 107 4.85 20.37 -2.93
N GLY A 108 5.59 20.26 -4.04
CA GLY A 108 7.05 20.28 -4.06
C GLY A 108 7.71 18.94 -3.71
N PHE A 109 6.98 17.82 -3.76
CA PHE A 109 7.57 16.48 -3.62
C PHE A 109 8.53 16.19 -4.78
N LYS A 110 9.68 15.61 -4.46
CA LYS A 110 10.73 15.30 -5.44
C LYS A 110 10.53 13.94 -6.09
N THR A 111 9.88 13.02 -5.39
CA THR A 111 9.64 11.66 -5.87
C THR A 111 8.23 11.20 -5.52
N PHE A 112 7.63 10.42 -6.42
CA PHE A 112 6.40 9.68 -6.18
C PHE A 112 6.68 8.19 -6.40
N HIS A 113 6.82 7.44 -5.31
CA HIS A 113 7.12 6.03 -5.31
C HIS A 113 5.83 5.21 -5.41
N LEU A 114 5.67 4.43 -6.48
CA LEU A 114 4.47 3.63 -6.72
C LEU A 114 4.55 2.22 -6.11
N GLY A 115 5.73 1.80 -5.64
CA GLY A 115 5.99 0.43 -5.20
C GLY A 115 6.17 -0.54 -6.36
N GLY A 116 6.37 -1.81 -6.04
CA GLY A 116 6.53 -2.90 -7.01
C GLY A 116 5.25 -3.72 -7.24
N GLY A 117 5.42 -4.89 -7.83
CA GLY A 117 4.41 -5.93 -7.94
C GLY A 117 4.27 -6.77 -6.67
N VAL A 118 3.42 -7.79 -6.69
CA VAL A 118 3.25 -8.73 -5.59
C VAL A 118 4.47 -9.67 -5.52
N GLY A 119 5.02 -9.83 -4.31
CA GLY A 119 6.14 -10.75 -4.09
C GLY A 119 7.42 -10.42 -4.88
N SER A 120 7.63 -9.15 -5.23
CA SER A 120 8.77 -8.68 -6.04
C SER A 120 8.81 -9.20 -7.48
N GLY A 121 7.67 -9.69 -8.00
CA GLY A 121 7.56 -10.17 -9.38
C GLY A 121 7.15 -9.06 -10.37
N GLU A 122 7.41 -9.29 -11.67
CA GLU A 122 6.95 -8.43 -12.78
C GLU A 122 5.52 -8.81 -13.23
N ASP A 123 4.61 -8.82 -12.29
CA ASP A 123 3.20 -9.13 -12.48
C ASP A 123 2.41 -7.99 -13.17
N ASN A 124 1.09 -8.14 -13.28
CA ASN A 124 0.24 -7.12 -13.88
C ASN A 124 0.23 -5.80 -13.07
N LEU A 125 0.39 -5.87 -11.75
CA LEU A 125 0.48 -4.69 -10.89
C LEU A 125 1.79 -3.94 -11.14
N TYR A 126 2.91 -4.66 -11.26
CA TYR A 126 4.20 -4.07 -11.65
C TYR A 126 4.08 -3.36 -13.01
N LYS A 127 3.56 -4.05 -14.03
CA LYS A 127 3.39 -3.49 -15.39
C LYS A 127 2.49 -2.24 -15.41
N PHE A 128 1.43 -2.24 -14.61
CA PHE A 128 0.56 -1.07 -14.44
C PHE A 128 1.35 0.12 -13.88
N LYS A 129 2.16 -0.08 -12.85
CA LYS A 129 2.97 0.97 -12.21
C LYS A 129 4.10 1.44 -13.10
N ALA A 130 4.82 0.53 -13.76
CA ALA A 130 5.91 0.83 -14.68
C ALA A 130 5.45 1.65 -15.90
N ALA A 131 4.18 1.56 -16.28
CA ALA A 131 3.62 2.33 -17.38
C ALA A 131 3.61 3.86 -17.13
N PHE A 132 3.67 4.31 -15.87
CA PHE A 132 3.72 5.74 -15.54
C PHE A 132 5.11 6.34 -15.77
N ASN A 133 6.18 5.56 -15.62
CA ASN A 133 7.54 6.01 -15.94
C ASN A 133 8.42 4.83 -16.37
N ARG A 134 8.65 4.71 -17.66
CA ARG A 134 9.45 3.63 -18.29
C ARG A 134 10.96 3.85 -18.17
N ASN A 135 11.40 5.01 -17.71
CA ASN A 135 12.80 5.41 -17.69
C ASN A 135 13.43 5.40 -16.31
N SER A 136 12.69 4.97 -15.28
CA SER A 136 13.16 5.03 -13.89
C SER A 136 12.73 3.77 -13.15
N GLU A 137 13.69 2.88 -12.93
CA GLU A 137 13.53 1.71 -12.10
C GLU A 137 14.47 1.83 -10.90
N TYR A 138 13.96 1.49 -9.72
CA TYR A 138 14.74 1.41 -8.50
C TYR A 138 14.62 0.01 -7.92
N GLN A 139 15.75 -0.60 -7.62
CA GLN A 139 15.80 -1.90 -6.99
C GLN A 139 15.54 -1.75 -5.49
N PHE A 140 14.51 -2.43 -4.99
CA PHE A 140 14.31 -2.58 -3.55
C PHE A 140 15.31 -3.59 -2.99
N SER A 141 16.04 -3.20 -1.95
CA SER A 141 17.03 -4.05 -1.30
C SER A 141 16.80 -4.11 0.20
N ILE A 142 16.99 -5.29 0.78
CA ILE A 142 16.89 -5.54 2.21
C ILE A 142 18.27 -5.94 2.73
N ALA A 143 18.73 -5.29 3.80
CA ALA A 143 19.88 -5.74 4.58
C ALA A 143 19.39 -6.41 5.87
N LYS A 144 20.05 -7.52 6.24
CA LYS A 144 19.77 -8.28 7.47
C LYS A 144 21.04 -8.33 8.30
N HIS A 145 20.94 -8.04 9.60
CA HIS A 145 22.05 -8.15 10.53
C HIS A 145 21.56 -8.61 11.90
N ILE A 146 22.22 -9.64 12.45
CA ILE A 146 21.96 -10.15 13.80
C ILE A 146 23.03 -9.54 14.71
N PHE A 147 22.65 -8.68 15.64
CA PHE A 147 23.56 -7.99 16.55
C PHE A 147 24.04 -8.89 17.71
N ASP A 148 23.21 -9.87 18.11
CA ASP A 148 23.47 -10.80 19.20
C ASP A 148 22.94 -12.17 18.79
N GLN A 149 23.86 -13.03 18.34
CA GLN A 149 23.50 -14.35 17.82
C GLN A 149 22.92 -15.25 18.92
N GLU A 150 23.46 -15.19 20.14
CA GLU A 150 22.97 -16.01 21.25
C GLU A 150 21.51 -15.70 21.59
N LYS A 151 21.16 -14.42 21.72
CA LYS A 151 19.77 -14.01 21.95
C LYS A 151 18.85 -14.34 20.79
N TYR A 152 19.35 -14.19 19.56
CA TYR A 152 18.59 -14.57 18.38
C TYR A 152 18.22 -16.05 18.40
N ASP A 153 19.18 -16.92 18.70
CA ASP A 153 18.99 -18.38 18.75
C ASP A 153 18.04 -18.77 19.88
N ILE A 154 18.12 -18.11 21.04
CA ILE A 154 17.15 -18.29 22.12
C ILE A 154 15.73 -18.00 21.63
N LEU A 155 15.50 -16.86 20.98
CA LEU A 155 14.19 -16.49 20.47
C LEU A 155 13.65 -17.47 19.41
N VAL A 156 14.52 -17.94 18.51
CA VAL A 156 14.15 -18.94 17.49
C VAL A 156 13.76 -20.27 18.16
N ASN A 157 14.52 -20.72 19.18
CA ASN A 157 14.21 -21.95 19.91
C ASN A 157 12.92 -21.83 20.73
N GLU A 158 12.68 -20.69 21.38
CA GLU A 158 11.41 -20.44 22.08
C GLU A 158 10.21 -20.47 21.13
N ARG A 159 10.34 -19.88 19.94
CA ARG A 159 9.30 -19.92 18.89
C ARG A 159 9.03 -21.36 18.46
N ALA A 160 10.09 -22.13 18.19
CA ALA A 160 9.99 -23.54 17.81
C ALA A 160 9.33 -24.42 18.88
N ASN A 161 9.58 -24.14 20.17
CA ASN A 161 8.97 -24.85 21.29
C ASN A 161 7.47 -24.55 21.48
N ARG A 162 7.04 -23.36 21.06
CA ARG A 162 5.63 -22.91 21.19
C ARG A 162 4.74 -23.29 20.01
N ASP A 163 5.35 -23.58 18.85
CA ASP A 163 4.62 -23.84 17.61
C ASP A 163 5.20 -25.05 16.89
N MET A 164 4.47 -26.15 16.91
CA MET A 164 4.87 -27.41 16.25
C MET A 164 4.94 -27.30 14.72
N HIS A 165 4.33 -26.27 14.14
CA HIS A 165 4.35 -26.02 12.70
C HIS A 165 5.41 -24.99 12.28
N PHE A 166 6.24 -24.54 13.24
CA PHE A 166 7.29 -23.58 12.96
C PHE A 166 8.33 -24.13 11.98
N ASN A 167 8.48 -23.45 10.85
CA ASN A 167 9.45 -23.81 9.83
C ASN A 167 10.80 -23.14 10.07
N LYS A 168 11.78 -23.89 10.59
CA LYS A 168 13.14 -23.41 10.83
C LYS A 168 13.93 -23.07 9.55
N GLU A 169 13.48 -23.57 8.40
CA GLU A 169 14.10 -23.32 7.08
C GLU A 169 13.45 -22.13 6.35
N SER A 170 12.55 -21.40 7.01
CA SER A 170 11.92 -20.22 6.45
C SER A 170 12.94 -19.15 6.10
N SER A 171 12.81 -18.54 4.94
CA SER A 171 13.61 -17.37 4.52
C SER A 171 13.17 -16.06 5.19
N PHE A 172 12.09 -16.10 5.95
CA PHE A 172 11.57 -14.91 6.66
C PHE A 172 12.57 -14.41 7.71
N PHE A 173 12.68 -13.10 7.85
CA PHE A 173 13.58 -12.49 8.84
C PHE A 173 12.85 -11.41 9.65
N PRO A 174 13.00 -11.37 10.97
CA PRO A 174 13.74 -12.38 11.80
C PRO A 174 12.95 -13.68 11.91
N LEU A 175 13.65 -14.82 11.87
CA LEU A 175 13.06 -16.14 11.81
C LEU A 175 12.06 -16.44 12.93
N TYR A 176 12.31 -15.93 14.15
CA TYR A 176 11.41 -16.10 15.29
C TYR A 176 10.04 -15.39 15.15
N ARG A 177 9.83 -14.66 14.05
CA ARG A 177 8.56 -14.02 13.69
C ARG A 177 7.84 -14.67 12.51
N SER A 178 8.44 -15.71 11.95
CA SER A 178 7.83 -16.43 10.82
C SER A 178 6.63 -17.28 11.27
#